data_d128910280b9c6a99c380dff19c9bcec
#
_entry.id   d128910280b9c6a99c380dff19c9bcec
#
_cell.length_a   1.000
_cell.length_b   1.000
_cell.length_c   1.000
_cell.angle_alpha   90.00
_cell.angle_beta   90.00
_cell.angle_gamma   90.00
#
_symmetry.space_group_name_H-M   'P 1'
#
loop_
_entity.id
_entity.type
_entity.pdbx_description
1 polymer ?
#
loop_
_entity_poly.entity_id
_entity_poly.type
_entity_poly.pdbx_seq_one_letter_code
_entity_poly.pdbx_strand_id
1 'polypeptide(L)'
;MKHLIAFLVLILIAGSFSAAAAQQAYTSDQAGYTLELPSSVWRTISEPDAAHEHAEFVNGDRLDGYLQIRKEVVDAGTTASNLARRDLDQKLRFLPGFVEGKEEPFKGRLNGVTVSYEFIKLGKPMMGRIYYLQADNRTIYALLFSGLRDKLARIRNQTDMIARSFQLK
;
A
#
# COMPACT_ATOMS: atom_id res chain seq x y z
N MET A 1 -35.17 47.50 -45.78
CA MET A 1 -34.99 47.43 -44.36
C MET A 1 -34.76 45.93 -44.00
N LYS A 2 -33.52 45.56 -43.80
CA LYS A 2 -33.14 44.14 -43.59
C LYS A 2 -32.72 44.00 -42.13
N HIS A 3 -33.49 43.25 -41.33
CA HIS A 3 -33.19 42.96 -39.96
C HIS A 3 -32.14 41.84 -39.88
N LEU A 4 -30.96 42.18 -39.42
CA LEU A 4 -29.85 41.28 -39.14
C LEU A 4 -30.05 40.70 -37.73
N ILE A 5 -30.46 39.42 -37.64
CA ILE A 5 -30.57 38.69 -36.39
C ILE A 5 -29.21 38.04 -36.13
N ALA A 6 -28.48 38.59 -35.18
CA ALA A 6 -27.24 37.99 -34.70
C ALA A 6 -27.57 36.85 -33.71
N PHE A 7 -27.32 35.60 -34.09
CA PHE A 7 -27.40 34.43 -33.22
C PHE A 7 -26.12 34.35 -32.41
N LEU A 8 -26.21 34.68 -31.13
CA LEU A 8 -25.14 34.50 -30.17
C LEU A 8 -25.14 33.05 -29.66
N VAL A 9 -24.29 32.20 -30.25
CA VAL A 9 -24.10 30.83 -29.79
C VAL A 9 -23.18 30.87 -28.57
N LEU A 10 -23.77 30.77 -27.39
CA LEU A 10 -23.07 30.63 -26.12
C LEU A 10 -22.63 29.17 -25.98
N ILE A 11 -21.39 28.85 -26.33
CA ILE A 11 -20.80 27.52 -26.09
C ILE A 11 -20.50 27.41 -24.60
N LEU A 12 -21.37 26.72 -23.84
CA LEU A 12 -21.10 26.28 -22.47
C LEU A 12 -20.07 25.17 -22.55
N ILE A 13 -18.81 25.52 -22.35
CA ILE A 13 -17.75 24.53 -22.06
C ILE A 13 -17.96 24.07 -20.61
N ALA A 14 -18.73 23.01 -20.43
CA ALA A 14 -18.79 22.29 -19.16
C ALA A 14 -17.45 21.59 -18.97
N GLY A 15 -16.51 22.29 -18.36
CA GLY A 15 -15.24 21.70 -17.89
C GLY A 15 -15.56 20.64 -16.85
N SER A 16 -15.45 19.37 -17.24
CA SER A 16 -15.48 18.24 -16.29
C SER A 16 -14.25 18.35 -15.40
N PHE A 17 -14.39 19.00 -14.25
CA PHE A 17 -13.41 18.90 -13.17
C PHE A 17 -13.48 17.46 -12.67
N SER A 18 -12.64 16.59 -13.21
CA SER A 18 -12.30 15.34 -12.52
C SER A 18 -11.64 15.74 -11.21
N ALA A 19 -12.37 15.61 -10.10
CA ALA A 19 -11.78 15.71 -8.78
C ALA A 19 -10.72 14.58 -8.68
N ALA A 20 -9.47 14.90 -8.99
CA ALA A 20 -8.37 14.02 -8.68
C ALA A 20 -8.42 13.77 -7.18
N ALA A 21 -8.60 12.52 -6.77
CA ALA A 21 -8.56 12.15 -5.36
C ALA A 21 -7.24 12.70 -4.80
N ALA A 22 -7.33 13.60 -3.81
CA ALA A 22 -6.17 14.29 -3.29
C ALA A 22 -5.20 13.26 -2.71
N GLN A 23 -4.05 13.13 -3.33
CA GLN A 23 -2.94 12.30 -2.86
C GLN A 23 -2.37 12.95 -1.60
N GLN A 24 -2.21 12.18 -0.54
CA GLN A 24 -1.73 12.67 0.75
C GLN A 24 -0.32 12.13 1.02
N ALA A 25 0.66 13.02 1.17
CA ALA A 25 1.99 12.63 1.60
C ALA A 25 2.00 12.34 3.09
N TYR A 26 2.54 11.18 3.46
CA TYR A 26 2.85 10.82 4.84
C TYR A 26 4.36 10.86 5.05
N THR A 27 4.78 11.44 6.17
CA THR A 27 6.17 11.56 6.54
C THR A 27 6.33 11.15 8.01
N SER A 28 7.18 10.17 8.28
CA SER A 28 7.59 9.81 9.64
C SER A 28 9.01 10.29 9.88
N ASP A 29 9.19 11.27 10.78
CA ASP A 29 10.52 11.73 11.18
C ASP A 29 11.22 10.68 12.04
N GLN A 30 10.47 10.01 12.91
CA GLN A 30 11.00 9.00 13.80
C GLN A 30 11.43 7.72 13.08
N ALA A 31 10.66 7.27 12.09
CA ALA A 31 10.99 6.08 11.32
C ALA A 31 11.86 6.34 10.07
N GLY A 32 12.09 7.61 9.71
CA GLY A 32 13.01 8.02 8.65
C GLY A 32 12.54 7.67 7.23
N TYR A 33 11.23 7.67 6.96
CA TYR A 33 10.69 7.42 5.62
C TYR A 33 9.49 8.30 5.26
N THR A 34 9.18 8.36 3.98
CA THR A 34 7.98 8.99 3.43
C THR A 34 7.27 8.04 2.49
N LEU A 35 5.96 8.23 2.31
CA LEU A 35 5.14 7.54 1.32
C LEU A 35 3.95 8.43 0.92
N GLU A 36 3.27 8.05 -0.15
CA GLU A 36 2.09 8.73 -0.66
C GLU A 36 0.86 7.84 -0.49
N LEU A 37 -0.15 8.36 0.21
CA LEU A 37 -1.45 7.72 0.34
C LEU A 37 -2.33 8.17 -0.83
N PRO A 38 -2.86 7.26 -1.66
CA PRO A 38 -3.47 7.62 -2.94
C PRO A 38 -4.85 8.26 -2.83
N SER A 39 -5.43 8.32 -1.64
CA SER A 39 -6.71 8.99 -1.40
C SER A 39 -6.89 9.34 0.08
N SER A 40 -7.82 10.25 0.38
CA SER A 40 -8.21 10.63 1.75
C SER A 40 -8.94 9.53 2.53
N VAL A 41 -9.30 8.41 1.87
CA VAL A 41 -9.86 7.23 2.54
C VAL A 41 -8.80 6.51 3.36
N TRP A 42 -7.52 6.61 2.96
CA TRP A 42 -6.40 6.14 3.76
C TRP A 42 -6.16 7.07 4.94
N ARG A 43 -6.11 6.52 6.14
CA ARG A 43 -5.88 7.26 7.38
C ARG A 43 -4.82 6.58 8.22
N THR A 44 -3.94 7.37 8.81
CA THR A 44 -3.01 6.90 9.84
C THR A 44 -3.79 6.59 11.11
N ILE A 45 -3.53 5.43 11.73
CA ILE A 45 -4.16 5.01 12.99
C ILE A 45 -3.12 4.76 14.09
N SER A 46 -1.86 4.62 13.73
CA SER A 46 -0.74 4.55 14.68
C SER A 46 0.50 5.14 14.04
N GLU A 47 1.21 5.97 14.81
CA GLU A 47 2.52 6.50 14.47
C GLU A 47 3.59 5.70 15.21
N PRO A 48 4.79 5.53 14.65
CA PRO A 48 5.91 4.96 15.39
C PRO A 48 6.26 5.85 16.59
N ASP A 49 6.38 5.23 17.76
CA ASP A 49 6.82 5.88 18.99
C ASP A 49 7.73 4.91 19.79
N ALA A 50 8.11 5.28 21.00
CA ALA A 50 8.97 4.45 21.84
C ALA A 50 8.35 3.09 22.24
N ALA A 51 7.01 2.96 22.18
CA ALA A 51 6.27 1.76 22.52
C ALA A 51 5.79 0.99 21.29
N HIS A 52 5.65 1.68 20.13
CA HIS A 52 5.12 1.13 18.89
C HIS A 52 6.11 1.40 17.74
N GLU A 53 6.82 0.37 17.32
CA GLU A 53 7.83 0.49 16.25
C GLU A 53 7.23 0.63 14.85
N HIS A 54 5.89 0.55 14.70
CA HIS A 54 5.21 0.41 13.42
C HIS A 54 4.25 1.56 13.14
N ALA A 55 4.30 2.09 11.92
CA ALA A 55 3.21 2.90 11.42
C ALA A 55 2.08 2.00 10.91
N GLU A 56 0.84 2.37 11.23
CA GLU A 56 -0.36 1.65 10.79
C GLU A 56 -1.35 2.59 10.12
N PHE A 57 -1.96 2.10 9.04
CA PHE A 57 -2.95 2.82 8.25
C PHE A 57 -4.15 1.93 7.94
N VAL A 58 -5.29 2.57 7.68
CA VAL A 58 -6.49 1.88 7.20
C VAL A 58 -7.07 2.58 5.98
N ASN A 59 -7.63 1.78 5.06
CA ASN A 59 -8.47 2.25 3.96
C ASN A 59 -9.93 2.01 4.36
N GLY A 60 -10.60 3.06 4.88
CA GLY A 60 -11.91 2.89 5.50
C GLY A 60 -11.80 2.29 6.91
N ASP A 61 -11.82 0.97 6.99
CA ASP A 61 -11.58 0.24 8.24
C ASP A 61 -10.51 -0.87 8.09
N ARG A 62 -10.20 -1.57 9.22
CA ARG A 62 -9.17 -2.64 9.22
C ARG A 62 -9.54 -3.85 8.36
N LEU A 63 -10.82 -4.07 8.05
CA LEU A 63 -11.26 -5.18 7.21
C LEU A 63 -11.31 -4.79 5.73
N ASP A 64 -11.47 -3.51 5.41
CA ASP A 64 -11.48 -3.03 4.03
C ASP A 64 -10.05 -2.94 3.46
N GLY A 65 -9.12 -2.44 4.27
CA GLY A 65 -7.70 -2.40 3.95
C GLY A 65 -6.90 -1.90 5.15
N TYR A 66 -5.95 -2.70 5.59
CA TYR A 66 -5.02 -2.38 6.67
C TYR A 66 -3.60 -2.48 6.16
N LEU A 67 -2.77 -1.51 6.47
CA LEU A 67 -1.34 -1.48 6.19
C LEU A 67 -0.57 -1.33 7.50
N GLN A 68 0.42 -2.19 7.70
CA GLN A 68 1.45 -2.05 8.73
C GLN A 68 2.81 -1.97 8.05
N ILE A 69 3.65 -1.01 8.48
CA ILE A 69 5.01 -0.85 7.97
C ILE A 69 5.99 -1.24 9.06
N ARG A 70 6.84 -2.23 8.78
CA ARG A 70 7.89 -2.70 9.69
C ARG A 70 9.25 -2.53 9.07
N LYS A 71 10.22 -2.12 9.89
CA LYS A 71 11.64 -2.15 9.57
C LYS A 71 12.22 -3.46 10.09
N GLU A 72 12.83 -4.25 9.21
CA GLU A 72 13.48 -5.51 9.55
C GLU A 72 14.99 -5.34 9.41
N VAL A 73 15.71 -5.53 10.51
CA VAL A 73 17.19 -5.59 10.48
C VAL A 73 17.59 -7.06 10.30
N VAL A 74 18.37 -7.33 9.28
CA VAL A 74 18.73 -8.68 8.85
C VAL A 74 20.26 -8.86 8.78
N ASP A 75 20.70 -10.10 8.68
CA ASP A 75 22.11 -10.39 8.43
C ASP A 75 22.55 -9.84 7.07
N ALA A 76 23.81 -9.39 7.00
CA ALA A 76 24.36 -8.84 5.78
C ALA A 76 24.25 -9.84 4.61
N GLY A 77 23.77 -9.35 3.47
CA GLY A 77 23.54 -10.19 2.29
C GLY A 77 22.18 -10.89 2.25
N THR A 78 21.33 -10.74 3.29
CA THR A 78 19.95 -11.22 3.22
C THR A 78 19.16 -10.39 2.22
N THR A 79 18.57 -11.06 1.23
CA THR A 79 17.74 -10.40 0.20
C THR A 79 16.28 -10.31 0.64
N ALA A 80 15.53 -9.40 -0.01
CA ALA A 80 14.08 -9.30 0.18
C ALA A 80 13.35 -10.64 -0.06
N SER A 81 13.78 -11.44 -1.06
CA SER A 81 13.23 -12.77 -1.33
C SER A 81 13.57 -13.77 -0.22
N ASN A 82 14.79 -13.73 0.35
CA ASN A 82 15.12 -14.59 1.50
C ASN A 82 14.25 -14.29 2.72
N LEU A 83 14.00 -12.99 3.00
CA LEU A 83 13.12 -12.58 4.09
C LEU A 83 11.67 -13.01 3.82
N ALA A 84 11.17 -12.81 2.60
CA ALA A 84 9.83 -13.23 2.19
C ALA A 84 9.63 -14.74 2.40
N ARG A 85 10.59 -15.56 1.97
CA ARG A 85 10.56 -17.02 2.16
C ARG A 85 10.61 -17.41 3.64
N ARG A 86 11.46 -16.75 4.44
CA ARG A 86 11.51 -16.97 5.89
C ARG A 86 10.17 -16.67 6.56
N ASP A 87 9.53 -15.54 6.23
CA ASP A 87 8.23 -15.18 6.78
C ASP A 87 7.13 -16.13 6.31
N LEU A 88 7.17 -16.61 5.07
CA LEU A 88 6.29 -17.65 4.56
C LEU A 88 6.40 -18.92 5.40
N ASP A 89 7.61 -19.43 5.59
CA ASP A 89 7.86 -20.71 6.27
C ASP A 89 7.61 -20.64 7.78
N GLN A 90 7.87 -19.50 8.42
CA GLN A 90 7.85 -19.37 9.87
C GLN A 90 6.59 -18.70 10.43
N LYS A 91 5.83 -17.97 9.61
CA LYS A 91 4.67 -17.18 10.06
C LYS A 91 3.42 -17.43 9.21
N LEU A 92 3.49 -17.17 7.90
CA LEU A 92 2.29 -17.11 7.06
C LEU A 92 1.65 -18.49 6.87
N ARG A 93 2.45 -19.52 6.67
CA ARG A 93 2.01 -20.91 6.48
C ARG A 93 1.12 -21.45 7.61
N PHE A 94 1.23 -20.88 8.81
CA PHE A 94 0.45 -21.29 9.97
C PHE A 94 -0.88 -20.54 10.13
N LEU A 95 -1.18 -19.60 9.23
CA LEU A 95 -2.47 -18.93 9.23
C LEU A 95 -3.60 -19.93 8.86
N PRO A 96 -4.75 -19.87 9.53
CA PRO A 96 -5.87 -20.75 9.20
C PRO A 96 -6.29 -20.60 7.75
N GLY A 97 -6.46 -21.73 7.03
CA GLY A 97 -6.87 -21.73 5.62
C GLY A 97 -5.87 -21.03 4.70
N PHE A 98 -4.58 -21.03 5.05
CA PHE A 98 -3.53 -20.41 4.26
C PHE A 98 -3.47 -21.00 2.83
N VAL A 99 -3.44 -20.09 1.86
CA VAL A 99 -3.19 -20.41 0.45
C VAL A 99 -2.06 -19.49 -0.03
N GLU A 100 -0.97 -20.11 -0.45
CA GLU A 100 0.18 -19.41 -0.98
C GLU A 100 -0.13 -18.80 -2.35
N GLY A 101 0.18 -17.52 -2.53
CA GLY A 101 0.15 -16.85 -3.82
C GLY A 101 1.54 -16.79 -4.46
N LYS A 102 1.69 -15.93 -5.46
CA LYS A 102 2.95 -15.78 -6.18
C LYS A 102 3.87 -14.77 -5.49
N GLU A 103 5.18 -15.06 -5.49
CA GLU A 103 6.22 -14.07 -5.33
C GLU A 103 6.52 -13.44 -6.70
N GLU A 104 6.50 -12.10 -6.76
CA GLU A 104 6.76 -11.34 -7.98
C GLU A 104 7.85 -10.29 -7.70
N PRO A 105 8.78 -10.04 -8.64
CA PRO A 105 9.72 -8.92 -8.53
C PRO A 105 8.96 -7.60 -8.41
N PHE A 106 9.41 -6.73 -7.51
CA PHE A 106 8.84 -5.40 -7.32
C PHE A 106 9.86 -4.32 -7.63
N LYS A 107 9.43 -3.29 -8.39
CA LYS A 107 10.22 -2.11 -8.73
C LYS A 107 9.50 -0.85 -8.30
N GLY A 108 10.15 -0.06 -7.47
CA GLY A 108 9.69 1.22 -6.97
C GLY A 108 10.89 2.14 -6.72
N ARG A 109 10.76 3.09 -5.80
CA ARG A 109 11.91 3.87 -5.32
C ARG A 109 12.92 2.96 -4.60
N LEU A 110 12.41 1.96 -3.88
CA LEU A 110 13.17 0.81 -3.44
C LEU A 110 12.72 -0.42 -4.23
N ASN A 111 13.68 -1.27 -4.59
CA ASN A 111 13.40 -2.54 -5.25
C ASN A 111 13.23 -3.66 -4.24
N GLY A 112 12.59 -4.75 -4.65
CA GLY A 112 12.39 -5.90 -3.79
C GLY A 112 11.48 -6.94 -4.41
N VAL A 113 10.65 -7.56 -3.58
CA VAL A 113 9.65 -8.55 -4.02
C VAL A 113 8.30 -8.26 -3.36
N THR A 114 7.23 -8.70 -4.01
CA THR A 114 5.89 -8.73 -3.43
C THR A 114 5.39 -10.15 -3.37
N VAL A 115 4.71 -10.49 -2.27
CA VAL A 115 4.08 -11.79 -2.04
C VAL A 115 2.62 -11.56 -1.74
N SER A 116 1.74 -12.34 -2.36
CA SER A 116 0.31 -12.37 -2.03
C SER A 116 -0.06 -13.73 -1.42
N TYR A 117 -1.07 -13.76 -0.56
CA TYR A 117 -1.57 -14.97 0.06
C TYR A 117 -3.02 -14.78 0.50
N GLU A 118 -3.73 -15.89 0.69
CA GLU A 118 -5.07 -15.90 1.27
C GLU A 118 -5.07 -16.64 2.60
N PHE A 119 -6.00 -16.31 3.48
CA PHE A 119 -6.17 -16.96 4.77
C PHE A 119 -7.59 -16.76 5.31
N ILE A 120 -7.94 -17.41 6.42
CA ILE A 120 -9.22 -17.24 7.10
C ILE A 120 -9.00 -16.58 8.45
N LYS A 121 -9.74 -15.50 8.73
CA LYS A 121 -9.75 -14.84 10.02
C LYS A 121 -11.19 -14.64 10.49
N LEU A 122 -11.53 -15.21 11.67
CA LEU A 122 -12.87 -15.18 12.23
C LEU A 122 -13.95 -15.68 11.22
N GLY A 123 -13.66 -16.75 10.50
CA GLY A 123 -14.54 -17.33 9.50
C GLY A 123 -14.67 -16.55 8.19
N LYS A 124 -13.93 -15.43 8.03
CA LYS A 124 -13.99 -14.60 6.83
C LYS A 124 -12.78 -14.85 5.92
N PRO A 125 -12.98 -14.92 4.58
CA PRO A 125 -11.88 -15.01 3.64
C PRO A 125 -11.12 -13.69 3.59
N MET A 126 -9.84 -13.75 3.90
CA MET A 126 -8.91 -12.63 3.93
C MET A 126 -7.87 -12.77 2.83
N MET A 127 -7.30 -11.66 2.40
CA MET A 127 -6.11 -11.59 1.56
C MET A 127 -5.04 -10.79 2.28
N GLY A 128 -3.80 -11.23 2.12
CA GLY A 128 -2.60 -10.47 2.46
C GLY A 128 -1.75 -10.20 1.24
N ARG A 129 -1.05 -9.07 1.23
CA ARG A 129 -0.05 -8.69 0.24
C ARG A 129 1.09 -7.98 0.96
N ILE A 130 2.29 -8.49 0.81
CA ILE A 130 3.47 -7.91 1.47
C ILE A 130 4.46 -7.47 0.40
N TYR A 131 4.97 -6.26 0.54
CA TYR A 131 6.10 -5.75 -0.23
C TYR A 131 7.32 -5.75 0.69
N TYR A 132 8.33 -6.51 0.33
CA TYR A 132 9.63 -6.53 0.99
C TYR A 132 10.57 -5.66 0.17
N LEU A 133 10.90 -4.48 0.70
CA LEU A 133 11.66 -3.44 0.01
C LEU A 133 13.09 -3.38 0.56
N GLN A 134 14.07 -3.66 -0.28
CA GLN A 134 15.48 -3.65 0.11
C GLN A 134 15.99 -2.23 0.22
N ALA A 135 16.30 -1.77 1.43
CA ALA A 135 16.85 -0.45 1.68
C ALA A 135 18.38 -0.44 1.55
N ASP A 136 19.03 -1.40 2.17
CA ASP A 136 20.47 -1.63 2.10
C ASP A 136 20.80 -3.11 2.33
N ASN A 137 22.07 -3.46 2.57
CA ASN A 137 22.52 -4.85 2.75
C ASN A 137 22.10 -5.49 4.09
N ARG A 138 21.48 -4.72 5.00
CA ARG A 138 21.07 -5.17 6.35
C ARG A 138 19.67 -4.69 6.75
N THR A 139 19.00 -3.93 5.89
CA THR A 139 17.70 -3.34 6.20
C THR A 139 16.69 -3.62 5.09
N ILE A 140 15.55 -4.17 5.47
CA ILE A 140 14.42 -4.43 4.59
C ILE A 140 13.18 -3.83 5.25
N TYR A 141 12.38 -3.08 4.49
CA TYR A 141 11.08 -2.64 4.95
C TYR A 141 10.01 -3.58 4.43
N ALA A 142 9.15 -4.05 5.34
CA ALA A 142 8.00 -4.87 5.01
C ALA A 142 6.72 -4.03 5.12
N LEU A 143 6.05 -3.81 3.99
CA LEU A 143 4.75 -3.15 3.91
C LEU A 143 3.67 -4.24 3.83
N LEU A 144 3.00 -4.51 4.95
CA LEU A 144 2.05 -5.61 5.11
C LEU A 144 0.62 -5.09 4.92
N PHE A 145 0.04 -5.37 3.78
CA PHE A 145 -1.37 -5.11 3.52
C PHE A 145 -2.22 -6.33 3.84
N SER A 146 -3.36 -6.13 4.49
CA SER A 146 -4.36 -7.17 4.72
C SER A 146 -5.78 -6.60 4.72
N GLY A 147 -6.76 -7.44 4.41
CA GLY A 147 -8.18 -7.07 4.39
C GLY A 147 -9.04 -8.22 3.94
N LEU A 148 -10.37 -8.02 3.89
CA LEU A 148 -11.28 -8.96 3.24
C LEU A 148 -10.82 -9.16 1.79
N ARG A 149 -10.80 -10.42 1.32
CA ARG A 149 -10.26 -10.80 0.02
C ARG A 149 -10.76 -9.88 -1.11
N ASP A 150 -12.07 -9.71 -1.22
CA ASP A 150 -12.66 -8.93 -2.30
C ASP A 150 -12.41 -7.43 -2.16
N LYS A 151 -12.25 -6.93 -0.93
CA LYS A 151 -11.95 -5.52 -0.65
C LYS A 151 -10.51 -5.19 -1.01
N LEU A 152 -9.56 -5.99 -0.49
CA LEU A 152 -8.14 -5.77 -0.77
C LEU A 152 -7.81 -5.96 -2.26
N ALA A 153 -8.45 -6.90 -2.94
CA ALA A 153 -8.30 -7.10 -4.37
C ALA A 153 -8.69 -5.86 -5.19
N ARG A 154 -9.75 -5.15 -4.79
CA ARG A 154 -10.21 -3.91 -5.47
C ARG A 154 -9.23 -2.76 -5.34
N ILE A 155 -8.49 -2.67 -4.23
CA ILE A 155 -7.52 -1.59 -3.98
C ILE A 155 -6.08 -2.01 -4.30
N ARG A 156 -5.86 -3.11 -5.04
CA ARG A 156 -4.53 -3.60 -5.41
C ARG A 156 -3.64 -2.49 -6.01
N ASN A 157 -4.18 -1.68 -6.93
CA ASN A 157 -3.43 -0.59 -7.53
C ASN A 157 -3.00 0.46 -6.49
N GLN A 158 -3.82 0.69 -5.46
CA GLN A 158 -3.47 1.62 -4.39
C GLN A 158 -2.35 1.05 -3.52
N THR A 159 -2.35 -0.25 -3.21
CA THR A 159 -1.23 -0.88 -2.47
C THR A 159 0.06 -0.79 -3.26
N ASP A 160 0.02 -1.00 -4.59
CA ASP A 160 1.18 -0.83 -5.48
C ASP A 160 1.67 0.63 -5.52
N MET A 161 0.78 1.62 -5.56
CA MET A 161 1.15 3.05 -5.53
C MET A 161 1.84 3.43 -4.22
N ILE A 162 1.30 3.01 -3.08
CA ILE A 162 1.91 3.24 -1.75
C ILE A 162 3.32 2.65 -1.72
N ALA A 163 3.47 1.38 -2.11
CA ALA A 163 4.76 0.71 -2.09
C ALA A 163 5.78 1.34 -3.06
N ARG A 164 5.34 1.83 -4.25
CA ARG A 164 6.21 2.51 -5.22
C ARG A 164 6.70 3.87 -4.73
N SER A 165 5.87 4.57 -3.96
CA SER A 165 6.19 5.90 -3.43
C SER A 165 7.06 5.86 -2.17
N PHE A 166 7.17 4.68 -1.52
CA PHE A 166 7.94 4.51 -0.28
C PHE A 166 9.41 4.82 -0.50
N GLN A 167 9.96 5.75 0.28
CA GLN A 167 11.37 6.15 0.22
C GLN A 167 11.91 6.52 1.60
N LEU A 168 13.21 6.34 1.78
CA LEU A 168 13.93 6.81 2.95
C LEU A 168 14.20 8.30 2.84
N LYS A 169 14.32 8.95 3.99
CA LYS A 169 14.76 10.35 4.11
C LYS A 169 16.26 10.47 4.02
#